data_b95d2947c79ec803418baa5806f1f51f
#
_entry.id   b95d2947c79ec803418baa5806f1f51f
#
_cell.length_a   1.000
_cell.length_b   1.000
_cell.length_c   1.000
_cell.angle_alpha   90.00
_cell.angle_beta   90.00
_cell.angle_gamma   90.00
#
_symmetry.space_group_name_H-M   'P 1'
#
loop_
_entity.id
_entity.type
_entity.pdbx_description
1 polymer ?
#
loop_
_entity_poly.entity_id
_entity_poly.type
_entity_poly.pdbx_seq_one_letter_code
_entity_poly.pdbx_strand_id
1 'polypeptide(L)'
;MAYELKSISQSGIPEAISKAELYRYLNEPEETESICHDILAIEPGHQVALRMLGMAITDQFTGSAADRFGEADSVLRRLTDHYEQLYYLGILHERRAKAMLRAGRAPHTLLPLFEEALRCFSQAGEIRPKGNDDAILRWNRCVRILHNNPDLSADKELTSFEAHDSPPA
;
A
#
# COMPACT_ATOMS: atom_id res chain seq x y z
N MET A 1 -4.54 15.45 -35.40
CA MET A 1 -5.85 15.34 -34.71
C MET A 1 -5.55 14.99 -33.24
N ALA A 2 -5.98 15.83 -32.33
CA ALA A 2 -5.82 15.53 -30.89
C ALA A 2 -7.01 14.67 -30.44
N TYR A 3 -6.73 13.58 -29.75
CA TYR A 3 -7.74 12.76 -29.09
C TYR A 3 -8.03 13.34 -27.72
N GLU A 4 -9.29 13.41 -27.31
CA GLU A 4 -9.72 13.92 -26.02
C GLU A 4 -10.40 12.82 -25.21
N LEU A 5 -10.25 12.87 -23.88
CA LEU A 5 -10.97 11.99 -22.99
C LEU A 5 -12.47 12.30 -23.02
N LYS A 6 -13.29 11.24 -22.94
CA LYS A 6 -14.74 11.35 -22.85
C LYS A 6 -15.18 11.14 -21.40
N SER A 7 -16.09 11.99 -20.94
CA SER A 7 -16.66 11.82 -19.59
C SER A 7 -17.67 10.67 -19.58
N ILE A 8 -17.63 9.88 -18.52
CA ILE A 8 -18.68 8.91 -18.22
C ILE A 8 -19.89 9.63 -17.60
N SER A 9 -21.04 8.97 -17.56
CA SER A 9 -22.20 9.49 -16.85
C SER A 9 -22.13 9.17 -15.36
N GLN A 10 -22.71 10.01 -14.52
CA GLN A 10 -22.81 9.73 -13.08
C GLN A 10 -23.58 8.43 -12.81
N SER A 11 -24.64 8.15 -13.57
CA SER A 11 -25.40 6.91 -13.49
C SER A 11 -24.62 5.67 -13.94
N GLY A 12 -23.52 5.84 -14.68
CA GLY A 12 -22.61 4.76 -15.10
C GLY A 12 -21.55 4.39 -14.05
N ILE A 13 -21.39 5.16 -12.98
CA ILE A 13 -20.36 4.92 -11.95
C ILE A 13 -20.47 3.52 -11.33
N PRO A 14 -21.64 3.01 -10.89
CA PRO A 14 -21.74 1.67 -10.30
C PRO A 14 -21.23 0.56 -11.22
N GLU A 15 -21.54 0.63 -12.51
CA GLU A 15 -21.05 -0.34 -13.50
C GLU A 15 -19.53 -0.18 -13.74
N ALA A 16 -19.04 1.06 -13.77
CA ALA A 16 -17.61 1.34 -13.89
C ALA A 16 -16.82 0.78 -12.68
N ILE A 17 -17.35 0.89 -11.47
CA ILE A 17 -16.78 0.27 -10.26
C ILE A 17 -16.66 -1.25 -10.44
N SER A 18 -17.75 -1.92 -10.86
CA SER A 18 -17.75 -3.37 -11.09
C SER A 18 -16.72 -3.79 -12.14
N LYS A 19 -16.54 -2.99 -13.19
CA LYS A 19 -15.53 -3.20 -14.22
C LYS A 19 -14.11 -3.05 -13.66
N ALA A 20 -13.86 -2.01 -12.87
CA ALA A 20 -12.57 -1.79 -12.24
C ALA A 20 -12.18 -2.93 -11.30
N GLU A 21 -13.14 -3.44 -10.51
CA GLU A 21 -12.93 -4.62 -9.66
C GLU A 21 -12.59 -5.86 -10.50
N LEU A 22 -13.32 -6.10 -11.59
CA LEU A 22 -13.05 -7.22 -12.48
C LEU A 22 -11.64 -7.17 -13.08
N TYR A 23 -11.22 -6.03 -13.61
CA TYR A 23 -9.89 -5.88 -14.19
C TYR A 23 -8.79 -6.08 -13.16
N ARG A 24 -8.97 -5.57 -11.94
CA ARG A 24 -8.03 -5.82 -10.87
C ARG A 24 -7.95 -7.32 -10.53
N TYR A 25 -9.08 -8.01 -10.54
CA TYR A 25 -9.16 -9.46 -10.32
C TYR A 25 -8.45 -10.26 -11.43
N LEU A 26 -8.51 -9.76 -12.67
CA LEU A 26 -7.81 -10.31 -13.82
C LEU A 26 -6.32 -9.95 -13.87
N ASN A 27 -5.80 -9.23 -12.86
CA ASN A 27 -4.43 -8.72 -12.81
C ASN A 27 -4.10 -7.76 -13.97
N GLU A 28 -5.05 -6.90 -14.28
CA GLU A 28 -4.93 -5.80 -15.24
C GLU A 28 -5.05 -4.44 -14.52
N PRO A 29 -4.08 -4.06 -13.67
CA PRO A 29 -4.18 -2.89 -12.81
C PRO A 29 -4.22 -1.57 -13.59
N GLU A 30 -3.62 -1.50 -14.77
CA GLU A 30 -3.66 -0.30 -15.63
C GLU A 30 -5.08 0.01 -16.11
N GLU A 31 -5.88 -1.02 -16.42
CA GLU A 31 -7.28 -0.85 -16.80
C GLU A 31 -8.11 -0.37 -15.60
N THR A 32 -7.87 -0.95 -14.42
CA THR A 32 -8.50 -0.50 -13.17
C THR A 32 -8.18 0.97 -12.89
N GLU A 33 -6.92 1.36 -13.02
CA GLU A 33 -6.45 2.73 -12.82
C GLU A 33 -7.16 3.71 -13.75
N SER A 34 -7.21 3.39 -15.04
CA SER A 34 -7.88 4.22 -16.06
C SER A 34 -9.36 4.46 -15.70
N ILE A 35 -10.09 3.41 -15.33
CA ILE A 35 -11.51 3.52 -14.95
C ILE A 35 -11.66 4.36 -13.68
N CYS A 36 -10.78 4.19 -12.68
CA CYS A 36 -10.83 4.98 -11.46
C CYS A 36 -10.62 6.47 -11.73
N HIS A 37 -9.74 6.83 -12.65
CA HIS A 37 -9.56 8.23 -13.07
C HIS A 37 -10.83 8.80 -13.69
N ASP A 38 -11.54 8.05 -14.54
CA ASP A 38 -12.81 8.49 -15.12
C ASP A 38 -13.89 8.72 -14.06
N ILE A 39 -13.99 7.82 -13.07
CA ILE A 39 -14.92 7.96 -11.94
C ILE A 39 -14.58 9.20 -11.10
N LEU A 40 -13.31 9.39 -10.76
CA LEU A 40 -12.84 10.49 -9.92
C LEU A 40 -12.91 11.85 -10.64
N ALA A 41 -12.95 11.87 -11.97
CA ALA A 41 -13.23 13.08 -12.76
C ALA A 41 -14.69 13.56 -12.55
N ILE A 42 -15.63 12.65 -12.29
CA ILE A 42 -17.04 12.97 -12.00
C ILE A 42 -17.27 13.18 -10.50
N GLU A 43 -16.72 12.30 -9.70
CA GLU A 43 -16.87 12.26 -8.23
C GLU A 43 -15.50 12.22 -7.55
N PRO A 44 -14.82 13.38 -7.36
CA PRO A 44 -13.43 13.39 -6.83
C PRO A 44 -13.25 12.73 -5.46
N GLY A 45 -14.32 12.67 -4.65
CA GLY A 45 -14.31 12.07 -3.32
C GLY A 45 -14.81 10.63 -3.25
N HIS A 46 -15.03 9.95 -4.39
CA HIS A 46 -15.59 8.60 -4.43
C HIS A 46 -14.67 7.59 -3.73
N GLN A 47 -15.04 7.14 -2.54
CA GLN A 47 -14.17 6.38 -1.64
C GLN A 47 -13.74 5.04 -2.21
N VAL A 48 -14.63 4.30 -2.87
CA VAL A 48 -14.29 3.02 -3.49
C VAL A 48 -13.30 3.21 -4.64
N ALA A 49 -13.49 4.25 -5.47
CA ALA A 49 -12.58 4.56 -6.58
C ALA A 49 -11.19 4.98 -6.07
N LEU A 50 -11.12 5.81 -5.01
CA LEU A 50 -9.85 6.19 -4.37
C LEU A 50 -9.10 4.96 -3.84
N ARG A 51 -9.78 4.08 -3.13
CA ARG A 51 -9.21 2.83 -2.63
C ARG A 51 -8.68 1.95 -3.76
N MET A 52 -9.50 1.73 -4.80
CA MET A 52 -9.10 0.91 -5.94
C MET A 52 -7.95 1.53 -6.73
N LEU A 53 -7.94 2.84 -6.91
CA LEU A 53 -6.83 3.55 -7.57
C LEU A 53 -5.52 3.36 -6.80
N GLY A 54 -5.53 3.61 -5.49
CA GLY A 54 -4.36 3.39 -4.64
C GLY A 54 -3.84 1.95 -4.75
N MET A 55 -4.74 0.96 -4.70
CA MET A 55 -4.37 -0.44 -4.83
C MET A 55 -3.85 -0.78 -6.23
N ALA A 56 -4.46 -0.29 -7.30
CA ALA A 56 -4.01 -0.53 -8.67
C ALA A 56 -2.60 0.04 -8.92
N ILE A 57 -2.28 1.20 -8.37
CA ILE A 57 -0.92 1.76 -8.43
C ILE A 57 0.06 0.84 -7.70
N THR A 58 -0.29 0.34 -6.51
CA THR A 58 0.60 -0.56 -5.75
C THR A 58 0.75 -1.94 -6.39
N ASP A 59 -0.25 -2.41 -7.14
CA ASP A 59 -0.19 -3.67 -7.90
C ASP A 59 0.89 -3.62 -9.00
N GLN A 60 1.31 -2.43 -9.42
CA GLN A 60 2.33 -2.18 -10.45
C GLN A 60 3.74 -1.97 -9.86
N PHE A 61 3.94 -2.09 -8.57
CA PHE A 61 5.25 -1.88 -7.94
C PHE A 61 6.26 -2.95 -8.35
N THR A 62 7.45 -2.50 -8.73
CA THR A 62 8.58 -3.34 -9.17
C THR A 62 9.76 -3.33 -8.19
N GLY A 63 9.75 -2.45 -7.19
CA GLY A 63 10.87 -2.19 -6.29
C GLY A 63 11.89 -1.21 -6.86
N SER A 64 11.57 -0.53 -7.96
CA SER A 64 12.40 0.50 -8.57
C SER A 64 12.11 1.89 -8.01
N ALA A 65 13.04 2.82 -8.25
CA ALA A 65 12.84 4.24 -7.91
C ALA A 65 11.72 4.91 -8.73
N ALA A 66 11.30 4.28 -9.84
CA ALA A 66 10.20 4.75 -10.68
C ALA A 66 8.81 4.34 -10.15
N ASP A 67 8.74 3.50 -9.12
CA ASP A 67 7.48 3.14 -8.48
C ASP A 67 6.78 4.39 -7.92
N ARG A 68 5.48 4.49 -8.19
CA ARG A 68 4.66 5.68 -7.86
C ARG A 68 4.14 5.64 -6.42
N PHE A 69 5.04 5.42 -5.45
CA PHE A 69 4.68 5.33 -4.03
C PHE A 69 4.00 6.61 -3.52
N GLY A 70 4.57 7.78 -3.82
CA GLY A 70 4.01 9.06 -3.36
C GLY A 70 2.63 9.35 -3.92
N GLU A 71 2.35 8.92 -5.15
CA GLU A 71 1.03 9.03 -5.76
C GLU A 71 0.01 8.15 -5.04
N ALA A 72 0.35 6.87 -4.80
CA ALA A 72 -0.50 5.95 -4.06
C ALA A 72 -0.77 6.45 -2.62
N ASP A 73 0.26 6.95 -1.92
CA ASP A 73 0.13 7.53 -0.58
C ASP A 73 -0.84 8.71 -0.59
N SER A 74 -0.67 9.64 -1.52
CA SER A 74 -1.54 10.82 -1.66
C SER A 74 -3.00 10.43 -1.92
N VAL A 75 -3.25 9.45 -2.77
CA VAL A 75 -4.60 8.94 -3.06
C VAL A 75 -5.23 8.30 -1.83
N LEU A 76 -4.51 7.41 -1.14
CA LEU A 76 -5.04 6.67 0.01
C LEU A 76 -5.28 7.58 1.23
N ARG A 77 -4.53 8.67 1.38
CA ARG A 77 -4.80 9.68 2.43
C ARG A 77 -6.09 10.45 2.24
N ARG A 78 -6.73 10.37 1.07
CA ARG A 78 -8.05 10.94 0.80
C ARG A 78 -9.20 10.05 1.28
N LEU A 79 -8.93 8.83 1.76
CA LEU A 79 -9.94 8.00 2.40
C LEU A 79 -10.39 8.66 3.71
N THR A 80 -11.70 8.70 3.94
CA THR A 80 -12.30 9.37 5.10
C THR A 80 -12.53 8.46 6.29
N ASP A 81 -12.73 7.16 6.05
CA ASP A 81 -12.80 6.17 7.12
C ASP A 81 -11.39 5.93 7.69
N HIS A 82 -11.23 6.15 8.99
CA HIS A 82 -9.92 6.09 9.64
C HIS A 82 -9.32 4.68 9.66
N TYR A 83 -10.16 3.66 9.87
CA TYR A 83 -9.73 2.28 9.78
C TYR A 83 -9.23 1.94 8.37
N GLU A 84 -10.03 2.24 7.34
CA GLU A 84 -9.64 1.99 5.94
C GLU A 84 -8.35 2.73 5.58
N GLN A 85 -8.22 4.00 5.97
CA GLN A 85 -7.02 4.77 5.68
C GLN A 85 -5.76 4.10 6.27
N LEU A 86 -5.79 3.75 7.56
CA LEU A 86 -4.68 3.05 8.22
C LEU A 86 -4.39 1.69 7.57
N TYR A 87 -5.43 0.91 7.30
CA TYR A 87 -5.30 -0.42 6.70
C TYR A 87 -4.66 -0.35 5.31
N TYR A 88 -5.13 0.52 4.43
CA TYR A 88 -4.61 0.63 3.07
C TYR A 88 -3.24 1.32 3.02
N LEU A 89 -2.92 2.25 3.91
CA LEU A 89 -1.56 2.76 4.06
C LEU A 89 -0.60 1.65 4.54
N GLY A 90 -1.04 0.77 5.44
CA GLY A 90 -0.29 -0.41 5.82
C GLY A 90 0.01 -1.33 4.63
N ILE A 91 -0.98 -1.59 3.77
CA ILE A 91 -0.79 -2.37 2.54
C ILE A 91 0.19 -1.66 1.58
N LEU A 92 0.12 -0.35 1.44
CA LEU A 92 1.05 0.43 0.62
C LEU A 92 2.51 0.19 1.02
N HIS A 93 2.81 0.32 2.32
CA HIS A 93 4.15 0.09 2.85
C HIS A 93 4.58 -1.37 2.72
N GLU A 94 3.69 -2.32 3.03
CA GLU A 94 3.95 -3.76 2.85
C GLU A 94 4.29 -4.09 1.41
N ARG A 95 3.51 -3.60 0.45
CA ARG A 95 3.72 -3.88 -0.98
C ARG A 95 5.02 -3.28 -1.49
N ARG A 96 5.36 -2.07 -1.06
CA ARG A 96 6.65 -1.46 -1.38
C ARG A 96 7.81 -2.31 -0.84
N ALA A 97 7.75 -2.69 0.43
CA ALA A 97 8.76 -3.53 1.05
C ALA A 97 8.93 -4.87 0.33
N LYS A 98 7.82 -5.54 0.00
CA LYS A 98 7.83 -6.81 -0.73
C LYS A 98 8.36 -6.68 -2.16
N ALA A 99 8.03 -5.62 -2.87
CA ALA A 99 8.55 -5.35 -4.21
C ALA A 99 10.07 -5.12 -4.17
N MET A 100 10.56 -4.32 -3.21
CA MET A 100 11.98 -4.07 -3.02
C MET A 100 12.72 -5.33 -2.57
N LEU A 101 12.13 -6.17 -1.72
CA LEU A 101 12.69 -7.45 -1.30
C LEU A 101 12.89 -8.37 -2.53
N ARG A 102 11.87 -8.50 -3.37
CA ARG A 102 11.96 -9.29 -4.62
C ARG A 102 12.99 -8.73 -5.60
N ALA A 103 13.19 -7.41 -5.61
CA ALA A 103 14.19 -6.74 -6.43
C ALA A 103 15.63 -6.85 -5.85
N GLY A 104 15.81 -7.52 -4.70
CA GLY A 104 17.12 -7.72 -4.08
C GLY A 104 17.73 -6.46 -3.47
N ARG A 105 16.88 -5.51 -3.01
CA ARG A 105 17.36 -4.30 -2.34
C ARG A 105 17.97 -4.63 -0.99
N ALA A 106 18.91 -3.78 -0.56
CA ALA A 106 19.67 -3.98 0.67
C ALA A 106 18.76 -4.08 1.91
N PRO A 107 19.00 -5.04 2.83
CA PRO A 107 18.15 -5.30 3.99
C PRO A 107 17.82 -4.07 4.84
N HIS A 108 18.81 -3.19 5.08
CA HIS A 108 18.60 -1.98 5.89
C HIS A 108 17.60 -0.98 5.30
N THR A 109 17.32 -1.07 3.99
CA THR A 109 16.30 -0.22 3.33
C THR A 109 14.89 -0.80 3.47
N LEU A 110 14.77 -2.08 3.78
CA LEU A 110 13.50 -2.82 3.80
C LEU A 110 12.85 -2.82 5.19
N LEU A 111 13.65 -3.00 6.24
CA LEU A 111 13.14 -3.09 7.61
C LEU A 111 12.28 -1.88 8.00
N PRO A 112 12.69 -0.62 7.76
CA PRO A 112 11.86 0.54 8.08
C PRO A 112 10.50 0.53 7.36
N LEU A 113 10.41 -0.02 6.15
CA LEU A 113 9.17 -0.12 5.40
C LEU A 113 8.22 -1.16 6.00
N PHE A 114 8.75 -2.31 6.43
CA PHE A 114 7.96 -3.31 7.16
C PHE A 114 7.53 -2.80 8.54
N GLU A 115 8.38 -2.06 9.25
CA GLU A 115 8.04 -1.44 10.53
C GLU A 115 6.89 -0.43 10.36
N GLU A 116 6.91 0.37 9.30
CA GLU A 116 5.83 1.32 9.01
C GLU A 116 4.52 0.59 8.65
N ALA A 117 4.58 -0.49 7.86
CA ALA A 117 3.42 -1.34 7.60
C ALA A 117 2.85 -1.93 8.89
N LEU A 118 3.70 -2.48 9.75
CA LEU A 118 3.31 -3.03 11.05
C LEU A 118 2.67 -1.97 11.95
N ARG A 119 3.23 -0.75 12.00
CA ARG A 119 2.65 0.36 12.76
C ARG A 119 1.22 0.66 12.27
N CYS A 120 1.01 0.77 10.97
CA CYS A 120 -0.31 1.01 10.40
C CYS A 120 -1.29 -0.12 10.71
N PHE A 121 -0.89 -1.38 10.56
CA PHE A 121 -1.76 -2.53 10.85
C PHE A 121 -2.08 -2.67 12.34
N SER A 122 -1.14 -2.34 13.23
CA SER A 122 -1.39 -2.30 14.68
C SER A 122 -2.48 -1.29 15.01
N GLN A 123 -2.33 -0.05 14.54
CA GLN A 123 -3.31 1.01 14.77
C GLN A 123 -4.68 0.68 14.14
N ALA A 124 -4.69 0.14 12.92
CA ALA A 124 -5.94 -0.31 12.30
C ALA A 124 -6.61 -1.44 13.12
N GLY A 125 -5.81 -2.38 13.63
CA GLY A 125 -6.29 -3.48 14.46
C GLY A 125 -6.99 -3.02 15.75
N GLU A 126 -6.51 -1.93 16.36
CA GLU A 126 -7.09 -1.35 17.58
C GLU A 126 -8.51 -0.79 17.36
N ILE A 127 -8.78 -0.24 16.19
CA ILE A 127 -10.05 0.42 15.85
C ILE A 127 -10.90 -0.38 14.86
N ARG A 128 -10.52 -1.62 14.56
CA ARG A 128 -11.21 -2.44 13.56
C ARG A 128 -12.66 -2.71 13.92
N PRO A 129 -13.55 -2.81 12.91
CA PRO A 129 -14.91 -3.29 13.13
C PRO A 129 -14.93 -4.70 13.73
N LYS A 130 -15.94 -4.99 14.56
CA LYS A 130 -16.10 -6.31 15.16
C LYS A 130 -16.19 -7.40 14.09
N GLY A 131 -15.34 -8.43 14.22
CA GLY A 131 -15.29 -9.56 13.29
C GLY A 131 -14.44 -9.29 12.04
N ASN A 132 -13.82 -8.11 11.91
CA ASN A 132 -12.86 -7.80 10.85
C ASN A 132 -11.42 -7.97 11.38
N ASP A 133 -10.77 -9.05 11.01
CA ASP A 133 -9.39 -9.35 11.40
C ASP A 133 -8.37 -9.08 10.28
N ASP A 134 -8.75 -8.37 9.22
CA ASP A 134 -7.90 -8.13 8.05
C ASP A 134 -6.55 -7.49 8.42
N ALA A 135 -6.55 -6.49 9.31
CA ALA A 135 -5.32 -5.84 9.76
C ALA A 135 -4.41 -6.80 10.56
N ILE A 136 -4.99 -7.69 11.37
CA ILE A 136 -4.25 -8.72 12.11
C ILE A 136 -3.64 -9.74 11.16
N LEU A 137 -4.40 -10.19 10.15
CA LEU A 137 -3.90 -11.12 9.14
C LEU A 137 -2.72 -10.53 8.36
N ARG A 138 -2.78 -9.25 8.04
CA ARG A 138 -1.67 -8.53 7.37
C ARG A 138 -0.47 -8.36 8.29
N TRP A 139 -0.68 -7.96 9.54
CA TRP A 139 0.36 -7.94 10.56
C TRP A 139 1.10 -9.28 10.62
N ASN A 140 0.36 -10.37 10.81
CA ASN A 140 0.94 -11.71 10.89
C ASN A 140 1.73 -12.07 9.63
N ARG A 141 1.27 -11.63 8.46
CA ARG A 141 2.00 -11.86 7.19
C ARG A 141 3.33 -11.12 7.17
N CYS A 142 3.38 -9.87 7.60
CA CYS A 142 4.63 -9.10 7.71
C CYS A 142 5.60 -9.76 8.69
N VAL A 143 5.13 -10.16 9.87
CA VAL A 143 5.95 -10.84 10.88
C VAL A 143 6.56 -12.13 10.31
N ARG A 144 5.78 -12.94 9.59
CA ARG A 144 6.31 -14.16 8.96
C ARG A 144 7.34 -13.87 7.88
N ILE A 145 7.20 -12.76 7.13
CA ILE A 145 8.23 -12.34 6.17
C ILE A 145 9.54 -12.00 6.90
N LEU A 146 9.46 -11.24 7.99
CA LEU A 146 10.63 -10.86 8.78
C LEU A 146 11.32 -12.08 9.40
N HIS A 147 10.55 -13.02 9.95
CA HIS A 147 11.10 -14.27 10.50
C HIS A 147 11.79 -15.14 9.44
N ASN A 148 11.27 -15.14 8.21
CA ASN A 148 11.86 -15.90 7.11
C ASN A 148 13.05 -15.20 6.44
N ASN A 149 13.34 -13.96 6.82
CA ASN A 149 14.45 -13.15 6.30
C ASN A 149 15.21 -12.51 7.46
N PRO A 150 15.97 -13.30 8.24
CA PRO A 150 16.64 -12.84 9.45
C PRO A 150 17.63 -11.69 9.19
N ASP A 151 18.20 -11.61 8.00
CA ASP A 151 19.11 -10.54 7.59
C ASP A 151 18.45 -9.14 7.65
N LEU A 152 17.13 -9.06 7.56
CA LEU A 152 16.40 -7.80 7.70
C LEU A 152 16.47 -7.23 9.13
N SER A 153 16.69 -8.09 10.12
CA SER A 153 16.75 -7.72 11.54
C SER A 153 18.18 -7.64 12.10
N ALA A 154 19.16 -8.26 11.41
CA ALA A 154 20.54 -8.39 11.89
C ALA A 154 21.25 -7.04 12.09
N ASP A 155 21.02 -6.08 11.20
CA ASP A 155 21.63 -4.74 11.28
C ASP A 155 21.17 -3.94 12.52
N LYS A 156 19.99 -4.24 13.06
CA LYS A 156 19.48 -3.58 14.28
C LYS A 156 20.20 -4.05 15.55
N GLU A 157 20.61 -5.31 15.57
CA GLU A 157 21.41 -5.87 16.68
C GLU A 157 22.83 -5.32 16.67
N LEU A 158 23.45 -5.17 15.48
CA LEU A 158 24.80 -4.59 15.33
C LEU A 158 24.85 -3.12 15.77
N THR A 159 23.89 -2.30 15.35
CA THR A 159 23.82 -0.89 15.77
C THR A 159 23.52 -0.71 17.26
N SER A 160 22.79 -1.64 17.90
CA SER A 160 22.58 -1.62 19.35
C SER A 160 23.82 -2.04 20.14
N PHE A 161 24.66 -2.90 19.59
CA PHE A 161 25.94 -3.30 20.21
C PHE A 161 26.98 -2.17 20.15
N GLU A 162 27.11 -1.49 19.02
CA GLU A 162 28.05 -0.37 18.87
C GLU A 162 27.69 0.84 19.75
N ALA A 163 26.42 1.06 20.06
CA ALA A 163 25.97 2.16 20.93
C ALA A 163 26.28 1.92 22.44
N HIS A 164 26.63 0.69 22.83
CA HIS A 164 26.94 0.34 24.24
C HIS A 164 28.44 0.27 24.57
N ASP A 165 29.30 0.34 23.56
CA ASP A 165 30.75 0.18 23.71
C ASP A 165 31.55 1.50 23.60
N SER A 166 30.96 2.63 23.97
CA SER A 166 31.73 3.87 24.18
C SER A 166 32.35 3.86 25.55
N PRO A 167 33.69 3.86 25.70
CA PRO A 167 34.34 3.93 27.01
C PRO A 167 34.05 5.27 27.68
N PRO A 168 33.90 5.31 29.02
CA PRO A 168 33.73 6.55 29.75
C PRO A 168 35.00 7.39 29.65
N ALA A 169 34.83 8.67 29.35
CA ALA A 169 35.90 9.68 29.32
C ALA A 169 36.45 9.94 30.72
#